data_c97c4c05803ca2dcb691677673cbb6eb
#
_entry.id   c97c4c05803ca2dcb691677673cbb6eb
#
_cell.length_a   1.000
_cell.length_b   1.000
_cell.length_c   1.000
_cell.angle_alpha   90.00
_cell.angle_beta   90.00
_cell.angle_gamma   90.00
#
_symmetry.space_group_name_H-M   'P 1'
#
loop_
_entity.id
_entity.type
_entity.pdbx_description
1 polymer ?
#
loop_
_entity_poly.entity_id
_entity_poly.type
_entity_poly.pdbx_seq_one_letter_code
_entity_poly.pdbx_strand_id
1 'polypeptide(L)'
;MQWILRLQNWLRLESYKKMFHTLREKTGSLSATEAFSADVIHLLGRPTLGQFAATLGISQPNATYKVNSLVKKGYIRKIQSPEDRREYHLEVTQKYIDYYNISSSYM
;
A
#
# COMPACT_ATOMS: atom_id res chain seq x y z
N MET A 1 -3.45 -18.18 -26.27
CA MET A 1 -2.80 -17.45 -25.16
C MET A 1 -3.51 -16.19 -24.74
N GLN A 2 -4.17 -15.49 -25.68
CA GLN A 2 -4.93 -14.27 -25.35
C GLN A 2 -6.08 -14.53 -24.39
N TRP A 3 -6.73 -15.69 -24.46
CA TRP A 3 -7.83 -16.01 -23.55
C TRP A 3 -7.32 -16.21 -22.11
N ILE A 4 -6.10 -16.71 -21.93
CA ILE A 4 -5.49 -16.85 -20.59
C ILE A 4 -5.24 -15.48 -20.00
N LEU A 5 -4.72 -14.53 -20.78
CA LEU A 5 -4.48 -13.16 -20.34
C LEU A 5 -5.79 -12.47 -19.98
N ARG A 6 -6.85 -12.69 -20.77
CA ARG A 6 -8.18 -12.14 -20.47
C ARG A 6 -8.75 -12.71 -19.18
N LEU A 7 -8.56 -14.00 -18.94
CA LEU A 7 -9.01 -14.65 -17.71
C LEU A 7 -8.25 -14.09 -16.51
N GLN A 8 -6.92 -13.96 -16.62
CA GLN A 8 -6.11 -13.38 -15.56
C GLN A 8 -6.51 -11.94 -15.26
N ASN A 9 -6.76 -11.13 -16.28
CA ASN A 9 -7.22 -9.75 -16.10
C ASN A 9 -8.60 -9.70 -15.46
N TRP A 10 -9.49 -10.58 -15.86
CA TRP A 10 -10.83 -10.65 -15.27
C TRP A 10 -10.76 -11.02 -13.79
N LEU A 11 -9.95 -12.03 -13.43
CA LEU A 11 -9.76 -12.43 -12.03
C LEU A 11 -9.18 -11.28 -11.21
N ARG A 12 -8.22 -10.54 -11.78
CA ARG A 12 -7.62 -9.38 -11.13
C ARG A 12 -8.66 -8.28 -10.88
N LEU A 13 -9.51 -8.01 -11.86
CA LEU A 13 -10.58 -7.03 -11.72
C LEU A 13 -11.58 -7.45 -10.63
N GLU A 14 -11.94 -8.71 -10.58
CA GLU A 14 -12.83 -9.23 -9.55
C GLU A 14 -12.22 -9.09 -8.16
N SER A 15 -10.92 -9.33 -8.03
CA SER A 15 -10.19 -9.14 -6.79
C SER A 15 -10.26 -7.69 -6.33
N TYR A 16 -10.03 -6.73 -7.24
CA TYR A 16 -10.11 -5.31 -6.92
C TYR A 16 -11.51 -4.89 -6.50
N LYS A 17 -12.54 -5.41 -7.19
CA LYS A 17 -13.92 -5.12 -6.81
C LYS A 17 -14.22 -5.58 -5.38
N LYS A 18 -13.77 -6.78 -5.03
CA LYS A 18 -13.95 -7.32 -3.68
C LYS A 18 -13.19 -6.49 -2.65
N MET A 19 -11.96 -6.08 -2.97
CA MET A 19 -11.18 -5.21 -2.11
C MET A 19 -11.90 -3.88 -1.88
N PHE A 20 -12.43 -3.27 -2.93
CA PHE A 20 -13.20 -2.03 -2.83
C PHE A 20 -14.41 -2.20 -1.93
N HIS A 21 -15.14 -3.29 -2.10
CA HIS A 21 -16.32 -3.57 -1.29
C HIS A 21 -15.95 -3.70 0.18
N THR A 22 -14.90 -4.47 0.47
CA THR A 22 -14.40 -4.64 1.84
C THR A 22 -13.96 -3.31 2.44
N LEU A 23 -13.28 -2.47 1.65
CA LEU A 23 -12.81 -1.16 2.06
C LEU A 23 -13.96 -0.23 2.43
N ARG A 24 -15.04 -0.27 1.69
CA ARG A 24 -16.19 0.63 1.91
C ARG A 24 -16.92 0.32 3.22
N GLU A 25 -16.88 -0.91 3.67
CA GLU A 25 -17.63 -1.35 4.86
C GLU A 25 -16.90 -1.07 6.16
N LYS A 26 -15.60 -0.78 6.11
CA LYS A 26 -14.78 -0.57 7.32
C LYS A 26 -14.53 0.89 7.56
N THR A 27 -14.92 1.38 8.71
CA THR A 27 -14.59 2.74 9.15
C THR A 27 -13.07 2.89 9.27
N GLY A 28 -12.50 3.93 8.65
CA GLY A 28 -11.07 4.15 8.62
C GLY A 28 -10.34 3.26 7.63
N SER A 29 -11.07 2.66 6.69
CA SER A 29 -10.51 1.81 5.65
C SER A 29 -9.63 2.59 4.68
N LEU A 30 -8.74 1.85 4.03
CA LEU A 30 -7.88 2.43 2.99
C LEU A 30 -8.67 2.65 1.71
N SER A 31 -8.40 3.76 1.04
CA SER A 31 -8.79 3.90 -0.36
C SER A 31 -7.96 2.92 -1.20
N ALA A 32 -8.39 2.69 -2.46
CA ALA A 32 -7.63 1.82 -3.36
C ALA A 32 -6.21 2.34 -3.57
N THR A 33 -6.06 3.66 -3.75
CA THR A 33 -4.74 4.28 -3.92
C THR A 33 -3.86 4.09 -2.69
N GLU A 34 -4.43 4.22 -1.51
CA GLU A 34 -3.71 4.00 -0.27
C GLU A 34 -3.29 2.54 -0.11
N ALA A 35 -4.17 1.59 -0.46
CA ALA A 35 -3.84 0.17 -0.40
C ALA A 35 -2.70 -0.17 -1.34
N PHE A 36 -2.71 0.37 -2.56
CA PHE A 36 -1.61 0.18 -3.51
C PHE A 36 -0.31 0.78 -3.00
N SER A 37 -0.38 1.96 -2.41
CA SER A 37 0.80 2.63 -1.85
C SER A 37 1.40 1.80 -0.72
N ALA A 38 0.58 1.26 0.16
CA ALA A 38 1.05 0.41 1.25
C ALA A 38 1.69 -0.87 0.71
N ASP A 39 1.11 -1.47 -0.34
CA ASP A 39 1.67 -2.67 -0.96
C ASP A 39 3.03 -2.39 -1.62
N VAL A 40 3.19 -1.24 -2.27
CA VAL A 40 4.47 -0.83 -2.85
C VAL A 40 5.52 -0.72 -1.74
N ILE A 41 5.17 -0.09 -0.62
CA ILE A 41 6.08 0.03 0.52
C ILE A 41 6.48 -1.36 1.03
N HIS A 42 5.52 -2.27 1.13
CA HIS A 42 5.79 -3.64 1.56
C HIS A 42 6.73 -4.37 0.60
N LEU A 43 6.49 -4.26 -0.70
CA LEU A 43 7.28 -4.93 -1.73
C LEU A 43 8.70 -4.37 -1.84
N LEU A 44 8.88 -3.09 -1.60
CA LEU A 44 10.21 -2.47 -1.60
C LEU A 44 11.04 -2.83 -0.35
N GLY A 45 10.40 -3.44 0.62
CA GLY A 45 11.01 -3.64 1.93
C GLY A 45 11.12 -2.29 2.62
N ARG A 46 11.87 -1.94 3.47
CA ARG A 46 11.89 -0.67 4.21
C ARG A 46 12.41 0.50 3.35
N PRO A 47 11.62 1.04 2.41
CA PRO A 47 12.11 2.12 1.55
C PRO A 47 12.15 3.43 2.31
N THR A 48 13.01 4.35 1.84
CA THR A 48 12.92 5.75 2.23
C THR A 48 11.75 6.41 1.51
N LEU A 49 11.36 7.60 1.96
CA LEU A 49 10.33 8.40 1.28
C LEU A 49 10.75 8.69 -0.17
N GLY A 50 12.03 9.01 -0.39
CA GLY A 50 12.56 9.28 -1.73
C GLY A 50 12.45 8.07 -2.64
N GLN A 51 12.78 6.88 -2.14
CA GLN A 51 12.67 5.64 -2.90
C GLN A 51 11.21 5.34 -3.26
N PHE A 52 10.31 5.53 -2.32
CA PHE A 52 8.88 5.36 -2.54
C PHE A 52 8.36 6.32 -3.61
N ALA A 53 8.71 7.61 -3.49
CA ALA A 53 8.30 8.63 -4.46
C ALA A 53 8.85 8.31 -5.87
N ALA A 54 10.11 7.93 -5.95
CA ALA A 54 10.76 7.58 -7.23
C ALA A 54 10.09 6.37 -7.88
N THR A 55 9.77 5.35 -7.09
CA THR A 55 9.12 4.14 -7.60
C THR A 55 7.75 4.46 -8.20
N LEU A 56 6.98 5.32 -7.55
CA LEU A 56 5.65 5.71 -8.05
C LEU A 56 5.71 6.82 -9.11
N GLY A 57 6.86 7.46 -9.30
CA GLY A 57 6.97 8.58 -10.23
C GLY A 57 6.19 9.81 -9.79
N ILE A 58 6.11 10.06 -8.49
CA ILE A 58 5.38 11.20 -7.92
C ILE A 58 6.34 12.14 -7.19
N SER A 59 5.87 13.36 -6.95
CA SER A 59 6.65 14.35 -6.20
C SER A 59 6.78 13.96 -4.74
N GLN A 60 7.82 14.47 -4.06
CA GLN A 60 7.98 14.21 -2.63
C GLN A 60 6.82 14.74 -1.79
N PRO A 61 6.28 15.95 -2.03
CA PRO A 61 5.10 16.40 -1.29
C PRO A 61 3.90 15.47 -1.45
N ASN A 62 3.66 14.94 -2.64
CA ASN A 62 2.59 13.99 -2.89
C ASN A 62 2.85 12.68 -2.13
N ALA A 63 4.08 12.17 -2.17
CA ALA A 63 4.47 10.98 -1.43
C ALA A 63 4.28 11.18 0.08
N THR A 64 4.70 12.33 0.59
CA THR A 64 4.55 12.68 2.01
C THR A 64 3.08 12.67 2.42
N TYR A 65 2.22 13.25 1.60
CA TYR A 65 0.78 13.27 1.86
C TYR A 65 0.21 11.84 1.97
N LYS A 66 0.57 10.99 1.01
CA LYS A 66 0.11 9.60 1.00
C LYS A 66 0.61 8.82 2.22
N VAL A 67 1.88 8.97 2.54
CA VAL A 67 2.49 8.28 3.68
C VAL A 67 1.89 8.75 4.99
N ASN A 68 1.70 10.06 5.16
CA ASN A 68 1.13 10.61 6.39
C ASN A 68 -0.29 10.10 6.62
N SER A 69 -1.08 9.97 5.56
CA SER A 69 -2.42 9.38 5.66
C SER A 69 -2.36 7.93 6.15
N LEU A 70 -1.44 7.14 5.60
CA LEU A 70 -1.25 5.75 5.99
C LEU A 70 -0.75 5.61 7.42
N VAL A 71 0.15 6.49 7.84
CA VAL A 71 0.64 6.53 9.22
C VAL A 71 -0.50 6.86 10.18
N LYS A 72 -1.29 7.86 9.84
CA LYS A 72 -2.43 8.27 10.67
C LYS A 72 -3.44 7.13 10.85
N LYS A 73 -3.66 6.34 9.82
CA LYS A 73 -4.56 5.19 9.87
C LYS A 73 -3.93 3.96 10.52
N GLY A 74 -2.64 4.00 10.82
CA GLY A 74 -1.94 2.92 11.50
C GLY A 74 -1.45 1.79 10.61
N TYR A 75 -1.43 1.98 9.29
CA TYR A 75 -0.98 0.95 8.34
C TYR A 75 0.51 1.01 8.03
N ILE A 76 1.12 2.17 8.21
CA ILE A 76 2.54 2.41 7.98
C ILE A 76 3.13 3.08 9.21
N ARG A 77 4.38 2.77 9.52
CA ARG A 77 5.15 3.50 10.54
C ARG A 77 6.45 4.00 9.93
N LYS A 78 6.94 5.09 10.48
CA LYS A 78 8.23 5.67 10.11
C LYS A 78 9.26 5.20 11.11
N ILE A 79 10.36 4.64 10.61
CA ILE A 79 11.47 4.18 11.42
C ILE A 79 12.65 5.08 11.12
N GLN A 80 13.13 5.80 12.13
CA GLN A 80 14.30 6.67 11.98
C GLN A 80 15.53 5.82 11.67
N SER A 81 16.30 6.25 10.66
CA SER A 81 17.54 5.58 10.32
C SER A 81 18.54 5.75 11.45
N PRO A 82 19.20 4.67 11.94
CA PRO A 82 20.25 4.81 12.95
C PRO A 82 21.47 5.56 12.44
N GLU A 83 21.68 5.58 11.14
CA GLU A 83 22.85 6.20 10.51
C GLU A 83 22.66 7.68 10.23
N ASP A 84 21.44 8.10 9.93
CA ASP A 84 21.10 9.50 9.64
C ASP A 84 19.72 9.83 10.22
N ARG A 85 19.71 10.69 11.25
CA ARG A 85 18.47 11.07 11.94
C ARG A 85 17.50 11.85 11.03
N ARG A 86 17.96 12.35 9.90
CA ARG A 86 17.11 13.08 8.96
C ARG A 86 16.41 12.14 7.98
N GLU A 87 16.80 10.87 7.95
CA GLU A 87 16.26 9.89 7.04
C GLU A 87 15.35 8.93 7.79
N TYR A 88 14.20 8.63 7.19
CA TYR A 88 13.25 7.68 7.72
C TYR A 88 13.00 6.58 6.70
N HIS A 89 12.86 5.36 7.20
CA HIS A 89 12.38 4.23 6.42
C HIS A 89 10.93 3.98 6.72
N LEU A 90 10.20 3.51 5.71
CA LEU A 90 8.78 3.23 5.82
C LEU A 90 8.59 1.72 5.98
N GLU A 91 7.71 1.32 6.88
CA GLU A 91 7.45 -0.09 7.13
C GLU A 91 5.95 -0.30 7.32
N VAL A 92 5.42 -1.38 6.72
CA VAL A 92 4.03 -1.76 6.96
C VAL A 92 3.88 -2.32 8.38
N THR A 93 2.73 -2.06 8.98
CA THR A 93 2.41 -2.54 10.33
C THR A 93 1.68 -3.88 10.27
N GLN A 94 1.51 -4.52 11.42
CA GLN A 94 0.71 -5.74 11.50
C GLN A 94 -0.73 -5.47 11.05
N LYS A 95 -1.24 -4.27 11.30
CA LYS A 95 -2.58 -3.88 10.84
C LYS A 95 -2.72 -4.02 9.32
N TYR A 96 -1.68 -3.61 8.57
CA TYR A 96 -1.67 -3.78 7.11
C TYR A 96 -1.62 -5.25 6.73
N ILE A 97 -0.77 -6.03 7.38
CA ILE A 97 -0.64 -7.47 7.08
C ILE A 97 -1.98 -8.17 7.27
N ASP A 98 -2.66 -7.90 8.38
CA ASP A 98 -3.99 -8.46 8.66
C ASP A 98 -5.00 -8.03 7.60
N TYR A 99 -4.98 -6.75 7.23
CA TYR A 99 -5.84 -6.20 6.20
C TYR A 99 -5.61 -6.90 4.85
N TYR A 100 -4.35 -7.06 4.46
CA TYR A 100 -3.97 -7.71 3.21
C TYR A 100 -4.45 -9.17 3.21
N ASN A 101 -4.27 -9.90 4.30
CA ASN A 101 -4.69 -11.29 4.41
C ASN A 101 -6.20 -11.44 4.29
N ILE A 102 -6.96 -10.54 4.89
CA ILE A 102 -8.41 -10.53 4.76
C ILE A 102 -8.81 -10.29 3.31
N SER A 103 -8.21 -9.31 2.66
CA SER A 103 -8.51 -8.98 1.27
C SER A 103 -8.14 -10.13 0.33
N SER A 104 -6.98 -10.75 0.54
CA SER A 104 -6.50 -11.84 -0.31
C SER A 104 -7.36 -13.09 -0.18
N SER A 105 -8.08 -13.27 0.92
CA SER A 105 -8.98 -14.42 1.10
C SER A 105 -10.17 -14.40 0.14
N TYR A 106 -10.44 -13.26 -0.49
CA TYR A 106 -11.48 -13.14 -1.52
C TYR A 106 -10.98 -13.48 -2.92
N MET A 107 -9.70 -13.71 -3.07
CA MET A 107 -9.13 -14.12 -4.34
C MET A 107 -9.16 -15.64 -4.48
#